data_3161ab0ee06f7962172dabd30f9c8465
#
_entry.id   3161ab0ee06f7962172dabd30f9c8465
#
_cell.length_a   1.000
_cell.length_b   1.000
_cell.length_c   1.000
_cell.angle_alpha   90.00
_cell.angle_beta   90.00
_cell.angle_gamma   90.00
#
_symmetry.space_group_name_H-M   'P 1'
#
loop_
_entity.id
_entity.type
_entity.pdbx_description
1 polymer ?
#
loop_
_entity_poly.entity_id
_entity_poly.type
_entity_poly.pdbx_seq_one_letter_code
_entity_poly.pdbx_strand_id
1 'polypeptide(L)'
;MPNDVSRRDLAKLAGLAAMGAAAGPAHAEEAAVTDDAGRRFPSDFVWGTATSSYQIEGGATADGRGPSIWDVFTHTPGKIEDGSTGDVACDHYDRYKHDVRLIKELGCRAYRFSIAWPRLFPDGGLTPNPKGLDFYSRLVDELLANGIEPYATLYHWDLPQALQDRVGGWRSAETAASFAHYAGYVAQTLSDRVKTIFTINECGRFIPFGYGLGIDAPGLKLPQQEVNQARHHVALAHGLAVQAIRAKGRAGTRVGMAENITACLPAIDTPENIRAAEIATREMNAGFLNVILEGRYTDAFLAWSGKDAPTFTADELKTISTPVDFVGLNIYAPQAYVVASERAPGFDVLPMPSSFPHMSSPWLLVGPETAYWVPKLAAKIWNLKTIYITENGTSSDDKVTADGKVHDLDRVMYLRNYLAQLQRATSEGVPVKGYFLWSLMDNFEWVFGYKQRFGVYHVDFDTQLRTPKLSASYYRHVITRNAVSA
;
A
#
# COMPACT_ATOMS: atom_id res chain seq x y z
N MET A 1 -12.91 -41.70 13.48
CA MET A 1 -12.01 -42.31 14.49
C MET A 1 -10.65 -41.75 14.25
N PRO A 2 -10.10 -40.86 15.09
CA PRO A 2 -8.75 -40.36 14.93
C PRO A 2 -7.76 -41.39 15.49
N ASN A 3 -6.71 -41.72 14.72
CA ASN A 3 -5.60 -42.55 15.17
C ASN A 3 -4.74 -41.72 16.14
N ASP A 4 -4.81 -42.03 17.41
CA ASP A 4 -3.88 -41.58 18.45
C ASP A 4 -2.47 -42.09 18.15
N VAL A 5 -1.56 -41.20 17.76
CA VAL A 5 -0.14 -41.50 17.71
C VAL A 5 0.39 -41.53 19.14
N SER A 6 0.78 -42.69 19.62
CA SER A 6 1.19 -42.88 21.01
C SER A 6 2.56 -42.21 21.28
N ARG A 7 2.76 -41.77 22.54
CA ARG A 7 4.08 -41.24 23.00
C ARG A 7 5.26 -42.18 22.74
N ARG A 8 5.02 -43.49 22.53
CA ARG A 8 6.05 -44.47 22.17
C ARG A 8 6.50 -44.37 20.72
N ASP A 9 5.65 -43.90 19.82
CA ASP A 9 6.00 -43.75 18.40
C ASP A 9 6.82 -42.47 18.15
N LEU A 10 6.61 -41.44 18.94
CA LEU A 10 7.47 -40.24 18.97
C LEU A 10 8.90 -40.56 19.52
N ALA A 11 9.02 -41.44 20.51
CA ALA A 11 10.30 -41.82 21.05
C ALA A 11 11.16 -42.68 20.07
N LYS A 12 10.52 -43.41 19.16
CA LYS A 12 11.21 -44.16 18.12
C LYS A 12 11.77 -43.27 17.00
N LEU A 13 11.12 -42.15 16.71
CA LEU A 13 11.61 -41.15 15.74
C LEU A 13 12.80 -40.34 16.31
N ALA A 14 12.85 -40.11 17.62
CA ALA A 14 13.98 -39.47 18.28
C ALA A 14 15.21 -40.37 18.43
N GLY A 15 15.05 -41.74 18.43
CA GLY A 15 16.11 -42.69 18.60
C GLY A 15 16.96 -42.95 17.34
N LEU A 16 16.51 -42.54 16.15
CA LEU A 16 17.26 -42.72 14.89
C LEU A 16 18.26 -41.60 14.60
N ALA A 17 18.26 -40.54 15.37
CA ALA A 17 19.18 -39.39 15.23
C ALA A 17 20.49 -39.51 16.09
N ALA A 18 20.63 -40.57 16.90
CA ALA A 18 21.70 -40.69 17.89
C ALA A 18 22.79 -41.73 17.57
N MET A 19 22.84 -42.30 16.36
CA MET A 19 23.92 -43.18 15.93
C MET A 19 24.74 -42.63 14.77
N GLY A 20 25.58 -41.65 15.07
CA GLY A 20 26.48 -41.07 14.05
C GLY A 20 27.41 -40.01 14.60
N ALA A 21 28.10 -40.33 15.74
CA ALA A 21 29.11 -39.41 16.26
C ALA A 21 30.33 -40.20 16.74
N ALA A 22 31.20 -40.57 15.80
CA ALA A 22 32.61 -40.88 16.05
C ALA A 22 33.43 -40.68 14.77
N ALA A 23 33.77 -39.44 14.46
CA ALA A 23 34.89 -39.10 13.57
C ALA A 23 35.47 -37.76 14.04
N GLY A 24 36.81 -37.71 14.19
CA GLY A 24 37.56 -36.62 14.78
C GLY A 24 37.47 -35.24 14.06
N PRO A 25 38.22 -34.22 14.54
CA PRO A 25 38.03 -32.86 14.08
C PRO A 25 38.50 -32.71 12.62
N ALA A 26 37.57 -32.83 11.71
CA ALA A 26 37.73 -32.29 10.37
C ALA A 26 37.56 -30.79 10.48
N HIS A 27 38.54 -30.02 10.03
CA HIS A 27 38.40 -28.59 9.78
C HIS A 27 37.12 -28.40 9.00
N ALA A 28 36.13 -27.70 9.60
CA ALA A 28 35.01 -27.17 8.87
C ALA A 28 35.61 -26.10 7.95
N GLU A 29 35.90 -26.48 6.72
CA GLU A 29 35.96 -25.55 5.61
C GLU A 29 34.61 -24.83 5.62
N GLU A 30 34.61 -23.54 5.92
CA GLU A 30 33.44 -22.66 5.69
C GLU A 30 33.05 -22.90 4.23
N ALA A 31 31.96 -23.65 4.01
CA ALA A 31 31.40 -23.79 2.70
C ALA A 31 31.11 -22.35 2.22
N ALA A 32 31.90 -21.89 1.28
CA ALA A 32 31.72 -20.63 0.62
C ALA A 32 30.24 -20.58 0.22
N VAL A 33 29.49 -19.63 0.81
CA VAL A 33 28.13 -19.35 0.44
C VAL A 33 28.18 -19.06 -1.06
N THR A 34 27.75 -20.02 -1.86
CA THR A 34 27.65 -19.86 -3.32
C THR A 34 26.99 -18.54 -3.61
N ASP A 35 27.68 -17.73 -4.37
CA ASP A 35 27.25 -16.38 -4.72
C ASP A 35 25.80 -16.43 -5.28
N ASP A 36 24.86 -15.89 -4.50
CA ASP A 36 23.42 -15.89 -4.79
C ASP A 36 23.08 -14.84 -5.88
N ALA A 37 23.99 -14.70 -6.86
CA ALA A 37 23.93 -13.69 -7.92
C ALA A 37 22.61 -13.72 -8.70
N GLY A 38 21.93 -14.87 -8.75
CA GLY A 38 20.63 -15.02 -9.43
C GLY A 38 19.43 -14.42 -8.70
N ARG A 39 19.56 -14.05 -7.42
CA ARG A 39 18.46 -13.54 -6.58
C ARG A 39 18.65 -12.11 -6.10
N ARG A 40 19.53 -11.36 -6.74
CA ARG A 40 19.76 -9.95 -6.45
C ARG A 40 18.73 -9.08 -7.16
N PHE A 41 18.35 -7.98 -6.52
CA PHE A 41 17.61 -6.89 -7.14
C PHE A 41 18.56 -5.97 -7.92
N PRO A 42 18.06 -5.12 -8.85
CA PRO A 42 18.88 -4.11 -9.50
C PRO A 42 19.65 -3.26 -8.49
N SER A 43 20.85 -2.82 -8.82
CA SER A 43 21.72 -2.06 -7.90
C SER A 43 21.13 -0.69 -7.50
N ASP A 44 20.24 -0.14 -8.34
CA ASP A 44 19.50 1.11 -8.11
C ASP A 44 18.12 0.89 -7.47
N PHE A 45 17.83 -0.35 -7.00
CA PHE A 45 16.54 -0.68 -6.40
C PHE A 45 16.33 0.04 -5.07
N VAL A 46 15.18 0.72 -4.94
CA VAL A 46 14.84 1.51 -3.75
C VAL A 46 14.14 0.63 -2.73
N TRP A 47 14.76 0.49 -1.56
CA TRP A 47 14.17 -0.17 -0.40
C TRP A 47 13.61 0.87 0.57
N GLY A 48 12.32 0.76 0.88
CA GLY A 48 11.63 1.67 1.76
C GLY A 48 10.60 0.98 2.66
N THR A 49 9.97 1.80 3.47
CA THR A 49 8.78 1.43 4.25
C THR A 49 7.73 2.50 4.12
N ALA A 50 6.47 2.17 4.38
CA ALA A 50 5.35 3.08 4.21
C ALA A 50 4.50 3.18 5.48
N THR A 51 3.82 4.32 5.62
CA THR A 51 2.75 4.60 6.59
C THR A 51 1.77 5.61 6.02
N SER A 52 0.66 5.86 6.71
CA SER A 52 -0.24 6.97 6.40
C SER A 52 -0.48 7.87 7.61
N SER A 53 -0.80 9.13 7.36
CA SER A 53 -0.97 10.17 8.37
C SER A 53 -1.99 9.80 9.44
N TYR A 54 -3.22 9.48 9.05
CA TYR A 54 -4.28 9.17 10.01
C TYR A 54 -3.96 7.93 10.87
N GLN A 55 -3.27 6.96 10.28
CA GLN A 55 -2.97 5.69 10.95
C GLN A 55 -1.85 5.80 12.01
N ILE A 56 -0.95 6.79 11.90
CA ILE A 56 0.19 6.87 12.83
C ILE A 56 0.35 8.19 13.55
N GLU A 57 -0.08 9.32 12.97
CA GLU A 57 0.31 10.64 13.49
C GLU A 57 -0.23 10.92 14.88
N GLY A 58 -1.51 10.70 15.10
CA GLY A 58 -2.16 11.28 16.28
C GLY A 58 -2.22 12.81 16.20
N GLY A 59 -2.18 13.47 17.35
CA GLY A 59 -2.25 14.93 17.39
C GLY A 59 -3.49 15.47 16.66
N ALA A 60 -4.65 14.82 16.85
CA ALA A 60 -5.88 15.05 16.09
C ALA A 60 -6.37 16.49 16.09
N THR A 61 -6.05 17.26 17.16
CA THR A 61 -6.39 18.69 17.30
C THR A 61 -5.17 19.61 17.41
N ALA A 62 -3.96 19.03 17.28
CA ALA A 62 -2.73 19.79 17.47
C ALA A 62 -2.54 20.84 16.38
N ASP A 63 -2.03 22.01 16.78
CA ASP A 63 -1.56 23.08 15.90
C ASP A 63 -2.56 23.54 14.83
N GLY A 64 -3.87 23.48 15.16
CA GLY A 64 -4.94 23.95 14.28
C GLY A 64 -5.31 22.98 13.17
N ARG A 65 -4.97 21.69 13.29
CA ARG A 65 -5.49 20.65 12.40
C ARG A 65 -7.02 20.61 12.46
N GLY A 66 -7.66 20.63 11.30
CA GLY A 66 -9.11 20.39 11.19
C GLY A 66 -9.45 18.89 11.23
N PRO A 67 -10.70 18.53 11.52
CA PRO A 67 -11.13 17.15 11.47
C PRO A 67 -11.17 16.63 10.02
N SER A 68 -10.80 15.37 9.84
CA SER A 68 -11.03 14.59 8.62
C SER A 68 -12.33 13.80 8.72
N ILE A 69 -12.76 13.22 7.59
CA ILE A 69 -13.89 12.28 7.58
C ILE A 69 -13.64 11.05 8.48
N TRP A 70 -12.39 10.65 8.68
CA TRP A 70 -12.03 9.55 9.57
C TRP A 70 -12.14 9.94 11.04
N ASP A 71 -11.81 11.18 11.43
CA ASP A 71 -12.03 11.65 12.80
C ASP A 71 -13.51 11.54 13.17
N VAL A 72 -14.42 12.00 12.31
CA VAL A 72 -15.86 11.91 12.55
C VAL A 72 -16.36 10.46 12.54
N PHE A 73 -15.88 9.67 11.59
CA PHE A 73 -16.29 8.28 11.44
C PHE A 73 -15.90 7.42 12.66
N THR A 74 -14.67 7.55 13.15
CA THR A 74 -14.18 6.75 14.30
C THR A 74 -14.86 7.12 15.62
N HIS A 75 -15.32 8.37 15.78
CA HIS A 75 -16.11 8.79 16.94
C HIS A 75 -17.59 8.41 16.84
N THR A 76 -18.04 7.82 15.73
CA THR A 76 -19.40 7.33 15.56
C THR A 76 -19.48 5.92 16.15
N PRO A 77 -20.35 5.66 17.18
CA PRO A 77 -20.44 4.36 17.83
C PRO A 77 -20.70 3.21 16.84
N GLY A 78 -19.98 2.11 17.01
CA GLY A 78 -20.14 0.88 16.21
C GLY A 78 -19.52 0.94 14.81
N LYS A 79 -18.77 1.97 14.48
CA LYS A 79 -18.07 2.09 13.19
C LYS A 79 -16.70 1.41 13.19
N ILE A 80 -16.02 1.37 14.34
CA ILE A 80 -14.72 0.72 14.49
C ILE A 80 -14.90 -0.54 15.35
N GLU A 81 -14.29 -1.63 14.93
CA GLU A 81 -14.50 -2.96 15.48
C GLU A 81 -14.14 -3.08 16.99
N ASP A 82 -13.11 -2.36 17.42
CA ASP A 82 -12.68 -2.32 18.82
C ASP A 82 -13.07 -1.01 19.53
N GLY A 83 -13.79 -0.11 18.85
CA GLY A 83 -14.22 1.19 19.37
C GLY A 83 -13.09 2.21 19.51
N SER A 84 -11.90 1.94 18.99
CA SER A 84 -10.75 2.86 19.04
C SER A 84 -10.86 4.01 18.03
N THR A 85 -9.99 5.02 18.20
CA THR A 85 -9.87 6.17 17.30
C THR A 85 -8.42 6.38 16.87
N GLY A 86 -8.20 7.19 15.84
CA GLY A 86 -6.87 7.63 15.42
C GLY A 86 -6.31 8.85 16.18
N ASP A 87 -6.96 9.28 17.27
CA ASP A 87 -6.64 10.54 17.95
C ASP A 87 -5.20 10.60 18.49
N VAL A 88 -4.71 9.47 18.99
CA VAL A 88 -3.32 9.27 19.44
C VAL A 88 -2.55 8.41 18.44
N ALA A 89 -3.17 7.38 17.88
CA ALA A 89 -2.55 6.42 16.97
C ALA A 89 -1.20 5.92 17.50
N CYS A 90 -0.11 6.21 16.77
CA CYS A 90 1.25 5.90 17.19
C CYS A 90 2.00 7.12 17.73
N ASP A 91 1.32 8.24 17.98
CA ASP A 91 1.94 9.47 18.50
C ASP A 91 3.14 9.95 17.64
N HIS A 92 3.10 9.64 16.32
CA HIS A 92 4.18 9.99 15.41
C HIS A 92 4.38 11.50 15.28
N TYR A 93 3.32 12.28 15.45
CA TYR A 93 3.39 13.74 15.44
C TYR A 93 4.44 14.28 16.42
N ASP A 94 4.52 13.70 17.61
CA ASP A 94 5.51 14.09 18.63
C ASP A 94 6.78 13.22 18.57
N ARG A 95 6.68 11.96 18.08
CA ARG A 95 7.76 10.96 18.09
C ARG A 95 8.47 10.78 16.76
N TYR A 96 8.20 11.58 15.72
CA TYR A 96 8.74 11.38 14.38
C TYR A 96 10.26 11.18 14.33
N LYS A 97 11.03 11.90 15.17
CA LYS A 97 12.49 11.73 15.24
C LYS A 97 12.91 10.35 15.71
N HIS A 98 12.15 9.75 16.63
CA HIS A 98 12.38 8.38 17.06
C HIS A 98 12.04 7.41 15.92
N ASP A 99 10.91 7.60 15.28
CA ASP A 99 10.44 6.70 14.24
C ASP A 99 11.32 6.79 12.97
N VAL A 100 11.88 7.95 12.64
CA VAL A 100 12.89 8.11 11.58
C VAL A 100 14.17 7.29 11.89
N ARG A 101 14.60 7.24 13.16
CA ARG A 101 15.72 6.36 13.53
C ARG A 101 15.42 4.88 13.31
N LEU A 102 14.19 4.43 13.57
CA LEU A 102 13.77 3.05 13.27
C LEU A 102 13.86 2.73 11.78
N ILE A 103 13.48 3.66 10.90
CA ILE A 103 13.63 3.51 9.44
C ILE A 103 15.12 3.34 9.06
N LYS A 104 15.98 4.15 9.65
CA LYS A 104 17.45 4.05 9.45
C LYS A 104 18.00 2.72 9.94
N GLU A 105 17.55 2.23 11.10
CA GLU A 105 17.94 0.96 11.68
C GLU A 105 17.54 -0.24 10.81
N LEU A 106 16.38 -0.16 10.12
CA LEU A 106 15.99 -1.14 9.10
C LEU A 106 16.92 -1.13 7.88
N GLY A 107 17.68 -0.06 7.68
CA GLY A 107 18.52 0.14 6.49
C GLY A 107 17.74 0.68 5.29
N CYS A 108 16.50 1.11 5.47
CA CYS A 108 15.71 1.74 4.41
C CYS A 108 16.32 3.09 3.98
N ARG A 109 16.35 3.32 2.68
CA ARG A 109 16.82 4.59 2.08
C ARG A 109 15.68 5.47 1.60
N ALA A 110 14.44 5.01 1.74
CA ALA A 110 13.26 5.75 1.36
C ALA A 110 12.14 5.55 2.38
N TYR A 111 11.33 6.55 2.57
CA TYR A 111 10.15 6.50 3.40
C TYR A 111 8.96 7.11 2.68
N ARG A 112 7.92 6.30 2.46
CA ARG A 112 6.64 6.76 1.93
C ARG A 112 5.71 7.09 3.09
N PHE A 113 5.31 8.35 3.18
CA PHE A 113 4.36 8.85 4.17
C PHE A 113 3.27 9.66 3.50
N SER A 114 2.12 9.82 4.13
CA SER A 114 1.11 10.74 3.61
C SER A 114 1.10 12.06 4.37
N ILE A 115 0.67 13.10 3.70
CA ILE A 115 0.46 14.43 4.26
C ILE A 115 -1.01 14.58 4.57
N ALA A 116 -1.38 14.79 5.85
CA ALA A 116 -2.76 15.02 6.25
C ALA A 116 -3.28 16.33 5.66
N TRP A 117 -4.18 16.21 4.67
CA TRP A 117 -4.77 17.41 4.06
C TRP A 117 -5.43 18.34 5.09
N PRO A 118 -6.22 17.85 6.09
CA PRO A 118 -6.80 18.73 7.11
C PRO A 118 -5.78 19.35 8.07
N ARG A 119 -4.52 18.90 8.09
CA ARG A 119 -3.45 19.56 8.85
C ARG A 119 -2.93 20.80 8.12
N LEU A 120 -2.87 20.75 6.78
CA LEU A 120 -2.42 21.87 5.96
C LEU A 120 -3.55 22.83 5.58
N PHE A 121 -4.74 22.33 5.36
CA PHE A 121 -5.95 23.10 5.02
C PHE A 121 -7.11 22.60 5.88
N PRO A 122 -7.26 23.11 7.11
CA PRO A 122 -8.20 22.58 8.11
C PRO A 122 -9.67 22.52 7.66
N ASP A 123 -10.08 23.45 6.82
CA ASP A 123 -11.43 23.56 6.26
C ASP A 123 -11.52 23.10 4.79
N GLY A 124 -10.42 22.56 4.24
CA GLY A 124 -10.32 22.21 2.82
C GLY A 124 -10.45 23.40 1.87
N GLY A 125 -10.35 24.62 2.37
CA GLY A 125 -10.41 25.86 1.61
C GLY A 125 -9.08 26.27 0.98
N LEU A 126 -8.86 27.59 0.85
CA LEU A 126 -7.67 28.14 0.17
C LEU A 126 -6.60 28.65 1.15
N THR A 127 -6.90 28.76 2.44
CA THR A 127 -5.98 29.32 3.44
C THR A 127 -5.18 28.20 4.11
N PRO A 128 -3.85 28.16 3.89
CA PRO A 128 -3.03 27.12 4.49
C PRO A 128 -2.78 27.39 5.99
N ASN A 129 -2.62 26.31 6.74
CA ASN A 129 -2.16 26.33 8.13
C ASN A 129 -0.62 26.24 8.18
N PRO A 130 0.10 27.30 8.54
CA PRO A 130 1.56 27.31 8.54
C PRO A 130 2.17 26.34 9.56
N LYS A 131 1.50 26.07 10.68
CA LYS A 131 1.98 25.11 11.68
C LYS A 131 1.92 23.66 11.17
N GLY A 132 0.90 23.33 10.37
CA GLY A 132 0.82 22.04 9.72
C GLY A 132 1.95 21.83 8.71
N LEU A 133 2.28 22.87 7.92
CA LEU A 133 3.42 22.83 7.01
C LEU A 133 4.75 22.68 7.74
N ASP A 134 4.92 23.38 8.87
CA ASP A 134 6.13 23.33 9.70
C ASP A 134 6.40 21.88 10.19
N PHE A 135 5.38 21.16 10.61
CA PHE A 135 5.52 19.74 10.99
C PHE A 135 6.12 18.90 9.87
N TYR A 136 5.53 18.96 8.67
CA TYR A 136 6.04 18.18 7.53
C TYR A 136 7.41 18.65 7.06
N SER A 137 7.70 19.94 7.14
CA SER A 137 9.03 20.48 6.85
C SER A 137 10.08 19.88 7.78
N ARG A 138 9.81 19.84 9.10
CA ARG A 138 10.69 19.22 10.09
C ARG A 138 10.85 17.71 9.91
N LEU A 139 9.78 17.00 9.55
CA LEU A 139 9.84 15.58 9.24
C LEU A 139 10.73 15.31 8.03
N VAL A 140 10.56 16.08 6.95
CA VAL A 140 11.39 15.98 5.73
C VAL A 140 12.86 16.27 6.03
N ASP A 141 13.16 17.30 6.82
CA ASP A 141 14.53 17.62 7.22
C ASP A 141 15.16 16.50 8.05
N GLU A 142 14.41 15.91 8.98
CA GLU A 142 14.88 14.76 9.78
C GLU A 142 15.16 13.53 8.93
N LEU A 143 14.29 13.23 7.94
CA LEU A 143 14.51 12.13 6.99
C LEU A 143 15.80 12.32 6.21
N LEU A 144 15.98 13.49 5.61
CA LEU A 144 17.18 13.80 4.81
C LEU A 144 18.45 13.80 5.66
N ALA A 145 18.40 14.33 6.89
CA ALA A 145 19.53 14.30 7.84
C ALA A 145 19.95 12.86 8.19
N ASN A 146 19.03 11.90 8.08
CA ASN A 146 19.31 10.49 8.29
C ASN A 146 19.59 9.70 6.99
N GLY A 147 19.69 10.38 5.84
CA GLY A 147 19.96 9.76 4.53
C GLY A 147 18.76 8.98 3.95
N ILE A 148 17.54 9.35 4.35
CA ILE A 148 16.29 8.72 3.90
C ILE A 148 15.58 9.67 2.94
N GLU A 149 15.31 9.22 1.72
CA GLU A 149 14.60 9.99 0.70
C GLU A 149 13.10 10.03 1.03
N PRO A 150 12.48 11.23 1.09
CA PRO A 150 11.04 11.37 1.36
C PRO A 150 10.22 11.13 0.09
N TYR A 151 9.22 10.26 0.19
CA TYR A 151 8.20 9.96 -0.81
C TYR A 151 6.84 10.37 -0.24
N ALA A 152 6.26 11.46 -0.72
CA ALA A 152 5.03 12.02 -0.15
C ALA A 152 3.78 11.59 -0.91
N THR A 153 2.79 11.08 -0.19
CA THR A 153 1.43 10.83 -0.69
C THR A 153 0.53 11.98 -0.22
N LEU A 154 -0.20 12.62 -1.15
CA LEU A 154 -1.01 13.79 -0.84
C LEU A 154 -2.38 13.44 -0.25
N TYR A 155 -2.95 12.31 -0.64
CA TYR A 155 -4.24 11.86 -0.14
C TYR A 155 -4.20 10.38 0.21
N HIS A 156 -4.36 10.10 1.51
CA HIS A 156 -4.51 8.74 2.03
C HIS A 156 -5.72 8.67 2.95
N TRP A 157 -6.89 9.02 2.37
CA TRP A 157 -8.26 8.86 2.83
C TRP A 157 -8.76 9.91 3.83
N ASP A 158 -7.92 10.81 4.29
CA ASP A 158 -8.20 11.82 5.30
C ASP A 158 -8.73 13.14 4.71
N LEU A 159 -9.85 13.05 3.96
CA LEU A 159 -10.54 14.23 3.42
C LEU A 159 -10.96 15.19 4.56
N PRO A 160 -10.69 16.51 4.47
CA PRO A 160 -11.23 17.47 5.41
C PRO A 160 -12.75 17.33 5.55
N GLN A 161 -13.24 17.17 6.79
CA GLN A 161 -14.68 17.00 7.06
C GLN A 161 -15.48 18.19 6.51
N ALA A 162 -14.94 19.39 6.58
CA ALA A 162 -15.59 20.57 6.05
C ALA A 162 -15.89 20.51 4.54
N LEU A 163 -15.07 19.81 3.74
CA LEU A 163 -15.38 19.53 2.32
C LEU A 163 -16.52 18.51 2.19
N GLN A 164 -16.52 17.49 3.06
CA GLN A 164 -17.63 16.53 3.08
C GLN A 164 -18.95 17.21 3.42
N ASP A 165 -18.96 18.10 4.40
CA ASP A 165 -20.15 18.80 4.86
C ASP A 165 -20.65 19.84 3.85
N ARG A 166 -19.73 20.59 3.23
CA ARG A 166 -20.07 21.71 2.34
C ARG A 166 -20.53 21.22 0.96
N VAL A 167 -19.83 20.24 0.37
CA VAL A 167 -20.05 19.85 -1.03
C VAL A 167 -20.27 18.35 -1.23
N GLY A 168 -20.34 17.57 -0.15
CA GLY A 168 -20.51 16.11 -0.21
C GLY A 168 -19.21 15.35 -0.55
N GLY A 169 -18.06 15.96 -0.30
CA GLY A 169 -16.75 15.33 -0.55
C GLY A 169 -16.54 14.99 -2.02
N TRP A 170 -16.12 13.78 -2.32
CA TRP A 170 -15.84 13.33 -3.69
C TRP A 170 -17.06 13.25 -4.63
N ARG A 171 -18.26 13.48 -4.11
CA ARG A 171 -19.46 13.64 -4.96
C ARG A 171 -19.41 14.91 -5.81
N SER A 172 -18.53 15.86 -5.48
CA SER A 172 -18.42 17.16 -6.15
C SER A 172 -17.06 17.33 -6.84
N ALA A 173 -17.09 17.87 -8.06
CA ALA A 173 -15.89 18.30 -8.78
C ALA A 173 -15.17 19.46 -8.06
N GLU A 174 -15.86 20.22 -7.18
CA GLU A 174 -15.23 21.26 -6.34
C GLU A 174 -14.17 20.67 -5.41
N THR A 175 -14.36 19.45 -4.91
CA THR A 175 -13.33 18.73 -4.14
C THR A 175 -12.09 18.46 -4.98
N ALA A 176 -12.26 18.14 -6.26
CA ALA A 176 -11.14 17.94 -7.17
C ALA A 176 -10.33 19.25 -7.38
N ALA A 177 -11.00 20.38 -7.51
CA ALA A 177 -10.34 21.68 -7.63
C ALA A 177 -9.60 22.08 -6.31
N SER A 178 -10.24 21.84 -5.16
CA SER A 178 -9.61 22.07 -3.84
C SER A 178 -8.38 21.19 -3.64
N PHE A 179 -8.44 19.93 -4.08
CA PHE A 179 -7.31 19.01 -4.03
C PHE A 179 -6.14 19.49 -4.91
N ALA A 180 -6.41 19.98 -6.10
CA ALA A 180 -5.39 20.54 -6.97
C ALA A 180 -4.70 21.78 -6.35
N HIS A 181 -5.47 22.63 -5.67
CA HIS A 181 -4.93 23.77 -4.93
C HIS A 181 -3.96 23.31 -3.83
N TYR A 182 -4.40 22.37 -3.00
CA TYR A 182 -3.57 21.74 -1.97
C TYR A 182 -2.33 21.08 -2.54
N ALA A 183 -2.45 20.28 -3.61
CA ALA A 183 -1.32 19.62 -4.27
C ALA A 183 -0.28 20.62 -4.80
N GLY A 184 -0.76 21.71 -5.40
CA GLY A 184 0.09 22.80 -5.87
C GLY A 184 0.82 23.52 -4.73
N TYR A 185 0.17 23.71 -3.57
CA TYR A 185 0.78 24.30 -2.39
C TYR A 185 1.89 23.40 -1.83
N VAL A 186 1.64 22.10 -1.68
CA VAL A 186 2.66 21.14 -1.22
C VAL A 186 3.85 21.12 -2.18
N ALA A 187 3.60 21.08 -3.50
CA ALA A 187 4.67 21.11 -4.48
C ALA A 187 5.49 22.39 -4.40
N GLN A 188 4.87 23.55 -4.24
CA GLN A 188 5.54 24.84 -4.12
C GLN A 188 6.44 24.92 -2.87
N THR A 189 6.02 24.31 -1.76
CA THR A 189 6.66 24.50 -0.44
C THR A 189 7.64 23.40 -0.07
N LEU A 190 7.45 22.17 -0.53
CA LEU A 190 8.26 21.00 -0.14
C LEU A 190 9.07 20.36 -1.26
N SER A 191 8.81 20.66 -2.55
CA SER A 191 9.49 19.96 -3.65
C SER A 191 10.95 20.38 -3.87
N ASP A 192 11.47 21.32 -3.13
CA ASP A 192 12.91 21.56 -2.98
C ASP A 192 13.62 20.33 -2.41
N ARG A 193 12.97 19.60 -1.49
CA ARG A 193 13.45 18.44 -0.74
C ARG A 193 12.70 17.15 -1.07
N VAL A 194 11.39 17.18 -1.30
CA VAL A 194 10.56 16.03 -1.67
C VAL A 194 10.49 15.91 -3.20
N LYS A 195 11.17 14.94 -3.76
CA LYS A 195 11.27 14.78 -5.24
C LYS A 195 10.26 13.81 -5.82
N THR A 196 9.61 12.99 -5.02
CA THR A 196 8.64 12.00 -5.48
C THR A 196 7.32 12.19 -4.75
N ILE A 197 6.27 12.53 -5.51
CA ILE A 197 4.94 12.85 -4.99
C ILE A 197 3.92 11.90 -5.60
N PHE A 198 3.15 11.23 -4.75
CA PHE A 198 1.96 10.46 -5.10
C PHE A 198 0.74 11.33 -4.87
N THR A 199 -0.14 11.42 -5.84
CA THR A 199 -1.36 12.24 -5.70
C THR A 199 -2.35 11.58 -4.74
N ILE A 200 -2.80 10.38 -5.07
CA ILE A 200 -3.90 9.68 -4.39
C ILE A 200 -3.48 8.24 -4.13
N ASN A 201 -3.91 7.72 -2.97
CA ASN A 201 -3.78 6.32 -2.61
C ASN A 201 -5.13 5.60 -2.70
N GLU A 202 -5.20 4.52 -3.48
CA GLU A 202 -6.28 3.51 -3.51
C GLU A 202 -7.70 4.04 -3.75
N CYS A 203 -7.94 4.67 -4.88
CA CYS A 203 -9.30 5.04 -5.29
C CYS A 203 -10.23 3.81 -5.37
N GLY A 204 -9.70 2.67 -5.79
CA GLY A 204 -10.41 1.40 -5.85
C GLY A 204 -10.87 0.88 -4.50
N ARG A 205 -10.34 1.41 -3.39
CA ARG A 205 -10.75 1.05 -2.03
C ARG A 205 -11.71 2.09 -1.43
N PHE A 206 -11.25 3.33 -1.26
CA PHE A 206 -12.00 4.28 -0.44
C PHE A 206 -13.31 4.76 -1.08
N ILE A 207 -13.44 4.76 -2.41
CA ILE A 207 -14.70 5.13 -3.06
C ILE A 207 -15.78 4.06 -2.88
N PRO A 208 -15.58 2.79 -3.29
CA PRO A 208 -16.63 1.79 -3.10
C PRO A 208 -16.96 1.52 -1.63
N PHE A 209 -15.97 1.53 -0.74
CA PHE A 209 -16.19 1.20 0.67
C PHE A 209 -16.73 2.39 1.48
N GLY A 210 -16.30 3.60 1.19
CA GLY A 210 -16.73 4.80 1.91
C GLY A 210 -18.00 5.43 1.37
N TYR A 211 -18.19 5.42 0.04
CA TYR A 211 -19.33 6.05 -0.61
C TYR A 211 -20.39 5.06 -1.09
N GLY A 212 -20.04 3.80 -1.35
CA GLY A 212 -20.95 2.76 -1.83
C GLY A 212 -21.50 1.87 -0.73
N LEU A 213 -20.61 1.17 -0.01
CA LEU A 213 -20.97 0.20 1.03
C LEU A 213 -21.15 0.82 2.42
N GLY A 214 -20.55 1.98 2.67
CA GLY A 214 -20.62 2.70 3.94
C GLY A 214 -19.89 2.01 5.09
N ILE A 215 -18.90 1.17 4.76
CA ILE A 215 -18.07 0.47 5.74
C ILE A 215 -16.86 1.31 6.18
N ASP A 216 -16.28 2.10 5.26
CA ASP A 216 -15.20 3.06 5.55
C ASP A 216 -15.77 4.50 5.62
N ALA A 217 -14.99 5.46 6.09
CA ALA A 217 -15.37 6.88 6.07
C ALA A 217 -15.59 7.36 4.62
N PRO A 218 -16.57 8.24 4.37
CA PRO A 218 -17.48 8.90 5.30
C PRO A 218 -18.71 8.09 5.71
N GLY A 219 -18.83 6.83 5.33
CA GLY A 219 -19.90 5.92 5.75
C GLY A 219 -21.20 6.05 4.94
N LEU A 220 -21.12 6.49 3.69
CA LEU A 220 -22.26 6.68 2.81
C LEU A 220 -22.64 5.39 2.06
N LYS A 221 -23.93 5.26 1.72
CA LYS A 221 -24.49 4.19 0.89
C LYS A 221 -25.20 4.79 -0.31
N LEU A 222 -24.43 5.25 -1.27
CA LEU A 222 -24.95 5.93 -2.46
C LEU A 222 -25.36 4.94 -3.55
N PRO A 223 -26.29 5.34 -4.46
CA PRO A 223 -26.55 4.62 -5.70
C PRO A 223 -25.27 4.45 -6.53
N GLN A 224 -25.19 3.37 -7.33
CA GLN A 224 -24.00 3.03 -8.10
C GLN A 224 -23.56 4.15 -9.06
N GLN A 225 -24.53 4.87 -9.65
CA GLN A 225 -24.24 6.02 -10.52
C GLN A 225 -23.45 7.11 -9.77
N GLU A 226 -23.84 7.45 -8.54
CA GLU A 226 -23.14 8.45 -7.73
C GLU A 226 -21.76 7.94 -7.29
N VAL A 227 -21.60 6.64 -7.00
CA VAL A 227 -20.30 6.01 -6.70
C VAL A 227 -19.36 6.10 -7.91
N ASN A 228 -19.84 5.80 -9.11
CA ASN A 228 -19.06 5.90 -10.33
C ASN A 228 -18.70 7.37 -10.64
N GLN A 229 -19.63 8.32 -10.39
CA GLN A 229 -19.35 9.74 -10.54
C GLN A 229 -18.31 10.24 -9.52
N ALA A 230 -18.39 9.81 -8.26
CA ALA A 230 -17.39 10.13 -7.26
C ALA A 230 -15.99 9.60 -7.66
N ARG A 231 -15.92 8.38 -8.20
CA ARG A 231 -14.67 7.83 -8.75
C ARG A 231 -14.13 8.67 -9.90
N HIS A 232 -14.99 9.16 -10.79
CA HIS A 232 -14.61 10.06 -11.87
C HIS A 232 -14.03 11.38 -11.32
N HIS A 233 -14.65 11.97 -10.30
CA HIS A 233 -14.13 13.20 -9.67
C HIS A 233 -12.76 12.97 -8.99
N VAL A 234 -12.52 11.79 -8.42
CA VAL A 234 -11.19 11.42 -7.90
C VAL A 234 -10.17 11.32 -9.03
N ALA A 235 -10.53 10.72 -10.17
CA ALA A 235 -9.66 10.68 -11.34
C ALA A 235 -9.37 12.10 -11.88
N LEU A 236 -10.37 12.96 -11.91
CA LEU A 236 -10.21 14.37 -12.27
C LEU A 236 -9.29 15.11 -11.29
N ALA A 237 -9.45 14.84 -9.98
CA ALA A 237 -8.59 15.40 -8.94
C ALA A 237 -7.12 14.99 -9.14
N HIS A 238 -6.87 13.72 -9.50
CA HIS A 238 -5.55 13.25 -9.86
C HIS A 238 -4.95 14.07 -11.00
N GLY A 239 -5.65 14.20 -12.13
CA GLY A 239 -5.14 14.92 -13.29
C GLY A 239 -4.87 16.40 -13.02
N LEU A 240 -5.80 17.07 -12.32
CA LEU A 240 -5.62 18.47 -11.91
C LEU A 240 -4.44 18.63 -10.93
N ALA A 241 -4.25 17.70 -10.00
CA ALA A 241 -3.11 17.70 -9.08
C ALA A 241 -1.77 17.50 -9.83
N VAL A 242 -1.71 16.61 -10.82
CA VAL A 242 -0.51 16.44 -11.66
C VAL A 242 -0.15 17.75 -12.35
N GLN A 243 -1.14 18.44 -12.94
CA GLN A 243 -0.92 19.74 -13.57
C GLN A 243 -0.43 20.80 -12.58
N ALA A 244 -1.05 20.87 -11.39
CA ALA A 244 -0.67 21.82 -10.33
C ALA A 244 0.75 21.56 -9.81
N ILE A 245 1.12 20.29 -9.60
CA ILE A 245 2.48 19.88 -9.17
C ILE A 245 3.50 20.26 -10.24
N ARG A 246 3.22 20.02 -11.51
CA ARG A 246 4.10 20.39 -12.63
C ARG A 246 4.29 21.90 -12.74
N ALA A 247 3.23 22.67 -12.49
CA ALA A 247 3.27 24.13 -12.60
C ALA A 247 4.03 24.80 -11.43
N LYS A 248 3.97 24.21 -10.23
CA LYS A 248 4.50 24.86 -9.01
C LYS A 248 5.69 24.12 -8.38
N GLY A 249 5.96 22.89 -8.78
CA GLY A 249 7.06 22.08 -8.27
C GLY A 249 8.42 22.54 -8.78
N ARG A 250 9.46 22.26 -8.00
CA ARG A 250 10.86 22.51 -8.39
C ARG A 250 11.32 21.49 -9.44
N ALA A 251 12.36 21.83 -10.19
CA ALA A 251 12.95 20.93 -11.17
C ALA A 251 13.30 19.56 -10.55
N GLY A 252 13.06 18.50 -11.31
CA GLY A 252 13.29 17.11 -10.88
C GLY A 252 12.17 16.53 -10.02
N THR A 253 11.09 17.27 -9.75
CA THR A 253 9.90 16.71 -9.10
C THR A 253 9.21 15.71 -9.99
N ARG A 254 9.00 14.49 -9.51
CA ARG A 254 8.29 13.40 -10.18
C ARG A 254 6.92 13.21 -9.54
N VAL A 255 5.92 12.97 -10.35
CA VAL A 255 4.54 12.77 -9.88
C VAL A 255 3.92 11.50 -10.45
N GLY A 256 3.21 10.78 -9.61
CA GLY A 256 2.44 9.58 -9.93
C GLY A 256 1.29 9.39 -8.96
N MET A 257 0.79 8.18 -8.88
CA MET A 257 -0.25 7.77 -7.93
C MET A 257 0.10 6.41 -7.33
N ALA A 258 -0.65 5.97 -6.33
CA ALA A 258 -0.59 4.61 -5.80
C ALA A 258 -1.99 3.99 -5.80
N GLU A 259 -2.14 2.78 -6.36
CA GLU A 259 -3.44 2.14 -6.51
C GLU A 259 -3.40 0.68 -6.05
N ASN A 260 -4.47 0.24 -5.39
CA ASN A 260 -4.72 -1.16 -5.10
C ASN A 260 -5.28 -1.84 -6.36
N ILE A 261 -4.39 -2.25 -7.23
CA ILE A 261 -4.78 -2.89 -8.48
C ILE A 261 -5.51 -4.21 -8.21
N THR A 262 -6.67 -4.40 -8.85
CA THR A 262 -7.35 -5.71 -8.85
C THR A 262 -6.47 -6.73 -9.56
N ALA A 263 -5.88 -7.62 -8.75
CA ALA A 263 -4.91 -8.60 -9.20
C ALA A 263 -5.62 -9.83 -9.80
N CYS A 264 -5.66 -9.92 -11.13
CA CYS A 264 -6.17 -11.07 -11.86
C CYS A 264 -4.99 -11.93 -12.32
N LEU A 265 -4.86 -13.14 -11.79
CA LEU A 265 -3.76 -14.03 -12.08
C LEU A 265 -4.19 -15.16 -13.01
N PRO A 266 -3.33 -15.63 -13.94
CA PRO A 266 -3.62 -16.85 -14.68
C PRO A 266 -3.64 -18.04 -13.70
N ALA A 267 -4.69 -18.84 -13.74
CA ALA A 267 -4.78 -20.02 -12.86
C ALA A 267 -3.72 -21.08 -13.21
N ILE A 268 -3.30 -21.13 -14.47
CA ILE A 268 -2.21 -21.95 -15.00
C ILE A 268 -1.47 -21.09 -16.02
N ASP A 269 -0.14 -21.09 -15.99
CA ASP A 269 0.74 -20.26 -16.82
C ASP A 269 0.76 -20.71 -18.31
N THR A 270 -0.41 -20.78 -18.96
CA THR A 270 -0.51 -20.99 -20.40
C THR A 270 -0.66 -19.66 -21.14
N PRO A 271 -0.26 -19.57 -22.42
CA PRO A 271 -0.42 -18.34 -23.20
C PRO A 271 -1.87 -17.83 -23.25
N GLU A 272 -2.85 -18.74 -23.29
CA GLU A 272 -4.28 -18.42 -23.31
C GLU A 272 -4.73 -17.80 -21.99
N ASN A 273 -4.38 -18.41 -20.86
CA ASN A 273 -4.74 -17.92 -19.54
C ASN A 273 -4.00 -16.62 -19.18
N ILE A 274 -2.76 -16.45 -19.64
CA ILE A 274 -2.02 -15.19 -19.48
C ILE A 274 -2.75 -14.06 -20.24
N ARG A 275 -3.21 -14.31 -21.48
CA ARG A 275 -4.03 -13.32 -22.22
C ARG A 275 -5.36 -13.03 -21.50
N ALA A 276 -6.00 -14.05 -20.96
CA ALA A 276 -7.21 -13.88 -20.16
C ALA A 276 -6.97 -13.01 -18.93
N ALA A 277 -5.85 -13.21 -18.22
CA ALA A 277 -5.45 -12.40 -17.08
C ALA A 277 -5.13 -10.93 -17.47
N GLU A 278 -4.54 -10.70 -18.65
CA GLU A 278 -4.34 -9.35 -19.20
C GLU A 278 -5.69 -8.62 -19.40
N ILE A 279 -6.64 -9.30 -20.06
CA ILE A 279 -7.98 -8.74 -20.31
C ILE A 279 -8.70 -8.48 -18.98
N ALA A 280 -8.71 -9.46 -18.07
CA ALA A 280 -9.37 -9.34 -16.77
C ALA A 280 -8.77 -8.21 -15.94
N THR A 281 -7.44 -8.12 -15.85
CA THR A 281 -6.75 -7.04 -15.12
C THR A 281 -7.11 -5.68 -15.70
N ARG A 282 -7.14 -5.53 -17.03
CA ARG A 282 -7.51 -4.28 -17.68
C ARG A 282 -8.96 -3.88 -17.36
N GLU A 283 -9.91 -4.79 -17.55
CA GLU A 283 -11.34 -4.47 -17.40
C GLU A 283 -11.74 -4.27 -15.93
N MET A 284 -11.19 -5.03 -15.00
CA MET A 284 -11.47 -4.86 -13.58
C MET A 284 -10.89 -3.56 -13.00
N ASN A 285 -9.89 -2.96 -13.65
CA ASN A 285 -9.31 -1.68 -13.26
C ASN A 285 -9.74 -0.51 -14.18
N ALA A 286 -10.75 -0.72 -15.05
CA ALA A 286 -11.17 0.25 -16.05
C ALA A 286 -11.74 1.55 -15.47
N GLY A 287 -12.34 1.49 -14.28
CA GLY A 287 -12.98 2.64 -13.65
C GLY A 287 -12.03 3.70 -13.09
N PHE A 288 -10.72 3.40 -12.97
CA PHE A 288 -9.73 4.35 -12.46
C PHE A 288 -8.40 4.28 -13.20
N LEU A 289 -7.62 3.17 -13.06
CA LEU A 289 -6.29 3.07 -13.69
C LEU A 289 -6.33 3.29 -15.19
N ASN A 290 -7.29 2.67 -15.87
CA ASN A 290 -7.36 2.75 -17.32
C ASN A 290 -7.69 4.17 -17.80
N VAL A 291 -8.63 4.85 -17.13
CA VAL A 291 -9.00 6.22 -17.52
C VAL A 291 -7.85 7.20 -17.27
N ILE A 292 -7.05 6.99 -16.22
CA ILE A 292 -5.87 7.81 -15.96
C ILE A 292 -4.75 7.55 -16.97
N LEU A 293 -4.49 6.30 -17.31
CA LEU A 293 -3.34 5.92 -18.12
C LEU A 293 -3.62 6.00 -19.65
N GLU A 294 -4.89 5.85 -20.06
CA GLU A 294 -5.30 5.85 -21.47
C GLU A 294 -6.20 7.04 -21.86
N GLY A 295 -6.71 7.81 -20.92
CA GLY A 295 -7.60 8.94 -21.20
C GLY A 295 -8.99 8.55 -21.67
N ARG A 296 -9.41 7.31 -21.37
CA ARG A 296 -10.74 6.80 -21.75
C ARG A 296 -11.23 5.70 -20.82
N TYR A 297 -12.52 5.60 -20.67
CA TYR A 297 -13.16 4.41 -20.15
C TYR A 297 -13.21 3.33 -21.25
N THR A 298 -13.11 2.04 -20.87
CA THR A 298 -13.29 0.96 -21.84
C THR A 298 -14.76 0.84 -22.26
N ASP A 299 -15.00 0.37 -23.49
CA ASP A 299 -16.36 0.12 -23.98
C ASP A 299 -17.08 -0.93 -23.10
N ALA A 300 -16.32 -1.94 -22.61
CA ALA A 300 -16.85 -2.95 -21.71
C ALA A 300 -17.29 -2.34 -20.36
N PHE A 301 -16.49 -1.44 -19.76
CA PHE A 301 -16.86 -0.74 -18.53
C PHE A 301 -18.12 0.11 -18.72
N LEU A 302 -18.21 0.88 -19.81
CA LEU A 302 -19.38 1.71 -20.09
C LEU A 302 -20.63 0.86 -20.36
N ALA A 303 -20.50 -0.20 -21.13
CA ALA A 303 -21.61 -1.13 -21.40
C ALA A 303 -22.09 -1.85 -20.12
N TRP A 304 -21.15 -2.27 -19.26
CA TRP A 304 -21.47 -2.90 -17.97
C TRP A 304 -22.10 -1.92 -17.00
N SER A 305 -21.61 -0.69 -16.94
CA SER A 305 -22.17 0.36 -16.08
C SER A 305 -23.55 0.84 -16.57
N GLY A 306 -23.81 0.81 -17.88
CA GLY A 306 -25.09 1.21 -18.48
C GLY A 306 -25.54 2.59 -18.01
N LYS A 307 -26.73 2.66 -17.39
CA LYS A 307 -27.29 3.91 -16.83
C LYS A 307 -26.50 4.47 -15.64
N ASP A 308 -25.68 3.63 -15.01
CA ASP A 308 -24.86 4.01 -13.86
C ASP A 308 -23.45 4.48 -14.28
N ALA A 309 -23.19 4.61 -15.60
CA ALA A 309 -21.94 5.18 -16.10
C ALA A 309 -21.73 6.62 -15.60
N PRO A 310 -20.48 7.04 -15.31
CA PRO A 310 -20.22 8.42 -14.94
C PRO A 310 -20.49 9.37 -16.13
N THR A 311 -20.93 10.58 -15.84
CA THR A 311 -20.98 11.67 -16.81
C THR A 311 -19.61 12.34 -16.88
N PHE A 312 -19.09 12.57 -18.08
CA PHE A 312 -17.78 13.18 -18.30
C PHE A 312 -17.71 13.94 -19.63
N THR A 313 -16.76 14.84 -19.73
CA THR A 313 -16.43 15.58 -20.95
C THR A 313 -15.09 15.11 -21.53
N ALA A 314 -14.83 15.42 -22.80
CA ALA A 314 -13.54 15.16 -23.44
C ALA A 314 -12.39 15.93 -22.76
N ASP A 315 -12.65 17.15 -22.29
CA ASP A 315 -11.64 17.96 -21.58
C ASP A 315 -11.29 17.40 -20.21
N GLU A 316 -12.25 16.83 -19.48
CA GLU A 316 -11.98 16.11 -18.24
C GLU A 316 -11.13 14.88 -18.51
N LEU A 317 -11.44 14.05 -19.50
CA LEU A 317 -10.64 12.88 -19.85
C LEU A 317 -9.20 13.27 -20.23
N LYS A 318 -9.02 14.36 -20.97
CA LYS A 318 -7.70 14.91 -21.29
C LYS A 318 -6.95 15.37 -20.03
N THR A 319 -7.65 16.00 -19.10
CA THR A 319 -7.07 16.42 -17.81
C THR A 319 -6.68 15.19 -16.97
N ILE A 320 -7.57 14.21 -16.84
CA ILE A 320 -7.35 12.96 -16.10
C ILE A 320 -6.09 12.25 -16.59
N SER A 321 -5.91 12.16 -17.91
CA SER A 321 -4.78 11.46 -18.52
C SER A 321 -3.51 12.31 -18.67
N THR A 322 -3.37 13.37 -17.88
CA THR A 322 -2.10 14.12 -17.81
C THR A 322 -0.96 13.14 -17.47
N PRO A 323 0.11 13.06 -18.31
CA PRO A 323 1.14 12.03 -18.14
C PRO A 323 1.80 12.04 -16.76
N VAL A 324 1.99 10.86 -16.19
CA VAL A 324 2.69 10.62 -14.91
C VAL A 324 4.10 10.07 -15.13
N ASP A 325 5.00 10.24 -14.15
CA ASP A 325 6.38 9.77 -14.24
C ASP A 325 6.54 8.32 -13.79
N PHE A 326 5.60 7.82 -12.98
CA PHE A 326 5.59 6.47 -12.44
C PHE A 326 4.18 6.06 -11.99
N VAL A 327 4.00 4.76 -11.76
CA VAL A 327 2.80 4.19 -11.13
C VAL A 327 3.22 3.42 -9.89
N GLY A 328 2.56 3.70 -8.77
CA GLY A 328 2.63 2.91 -7.55
C GLY A 328 1.56 1.83 -7.54
N LEU A 329 1.93 0.63 -7.12
CA LEU A 329 1.03 -0.51 -6.99
C LEU A 329 1.03 -1.02 -5.55
N ASN A 330 -0.13 -1.04 -4.92
CA ASN A 330 -0.35 -1.69 -3.65
C ASN A 330 -0.78 -3.14 -3.92
N ILE A 331 0.01 -4.11 -3.46
CA ILE A 331 -0.16 -5.52 -3.79
C ILE A 331 -0.13 -6.33 -2.51
N TYR A 332 -1.21 -7.02 -2.14
CA TYR A 332 -1.28 -7.82 -0.93
C TYR A 332 -1.61 -9.30 -1.18
N ALA A 333 -2.63 -9.54 -1.99
CA ALA A 333 -3.22 -10.85 -2.17
C ALA A 333 -3.76 -11.02 -3.60
N PRO A 334 -3.90 -12.25 -4.10
CA PRO A 334 -4.65 -12.50 -5.32
C PRO A 334 -6.13 -12.20 -5.08
N GLN A 335 -6.76 -11.48 -5.99
CA GLN A 335 -8.19 -11.18 -5.90
C GLN A 335 -9.01 -12.04 -6.85
N ALA A 336 -8.42 -12.50 -7.95
CA ALA A 336 -9.06 -13.40 -8.88
C ALA A 336 -8.01 -14.32 -9.55
N TYR A 337 -8.34 -15.59 -9.68
CA TYR A 337 -7.69 -16.47 -10.64
C TYR A 337 -8.60 -16.63 -11.84
N VAL A 338 -8.03 -16.54 -13.04
CA VAL A 338 -8.79 -16.57 -14.28
C VAL A 338 -8.27 -17.65 -15.25
N VAL A 339 -9.18 -18.13 -16.08
CA VAL A 339 -8.90 -19.00 -17.22
C VAL A 339 -9.46 -18.37 -18.48
N ALA A 340 -8.90 -18.76 -19.63
CA ALA A 340 -9.41 -18.34 -20.93
C ALA A 340 -10.83 -18.87 -21.17
N SER A 341 -11.66 -18.05 -21.81
CA SER A 341 -13.03 -18.39 -22.17
C SER A 341 -13.32 -17.97 -23.61
N GLU A 342 -14.11 -18.78 -24.32
CA GLU A 342 -14.63 -18.42 -25.64
C GLU A 342 -15.78 -17.42 -25.58
N ARG A 343 -16.36 -17.22 -24.38
CA ARG A 343 -17.41 -16.23 -24.13
C ARG A 343 -16.81 -14.85 -23.91
N ALA A 344 -17.47 -13.80 -24.36
CA ALA A 344 -17.11 -12.45 -23.98
C ALA A 344 -17.19 -12.28 -22.43
N PRO A 345 -16.22 -11.62 -21.82
CA PRO A 345 -15.12 -10.81 -22.35
C PRO A 345 -13.81 -11.57 -22.65
N GLY A 346 -13.80 -12.89 -22.69
CA GLY A 346 -12.62 -13.70 -23.03
C GLY A 346 -11.92 -14.33 -21.81
N PHE A 347 -12.52 -14.25 -20.64
CA PHE A 347 -12.06 -14.91 -19.42
C PHE A 347 -13.23 -15.34 -18.53
N ASP A 348 -12.98 -16.37 -17.74
CA ASP A 348 -13.84 -16.76 -16.62
C ASP A 348 -13.05 -16.62 -15.31
N VAL A 349 -13.68 -16.07 -14.28
CA VAL A 349 -13.13 -15.98 -12.92
C VAL A 349 -13.42 -17.29 -12.21
N LEU A 350 -12.38 -17.92 -11.65
CA LEU A 350 -12.54 -19.12 -10.85
C LEU A 350 -13.01 -18.79 -9.44
N PRO A 351 -13.92 -19.59 -8.86
CA PRO A 351 -14.33 -19.40 -7.47
C PRO A 351 -13.16 -19.71 -6.52
N MET A 352 -12.90 -18.83 -5.57
CA MET A 352 -11.89 -19.06 -4.55
C MET A 352 -12.41 -20.09 -3.54
N PRO A 353 -11.72 -21.25 -3.35
CA PRO A 353 -12.16 -22.24 -2.37
C PRO A 353 -12.00 -21.73 -0.95
N SER A 354 -12.89 -22.12 -0.05
CA SER A 354 -12.83 -21.73 1.39
C SER A 354 -11.57 -22.21 2.12
N SER A 355 -10.89 -23.22 1.57
CA SER A 355 -9.62 -23.74 2.07
C SER A 355 -8.39 -22.99 1.54
N PHE A 356 -8.57 -21.93 0.74
CA PHE A 356 -7.44 -21.17 0.22
C PHE A 356 -6.67 -20.54 1.39
N PRO A 357 -5.33 -20.64 1.43
CA PRO A 357 -4.53 -20.13 2.52
C PRO A 357 -4.71 -18.62 2.71
N HIS A 358 -4.85 -18.18 3.94
CA HIS A 358 -4.89 -16.76 4.31
C HIS A 358 -4.07 -16.49 5.58
N MET A 359 -3.69 -15.24 5.78
CA MET A 359 -3.02 -14.74 6.98
C MET A 359 -4.03 -14.50 8.12
N SER A 360 -3.66 -13.76 9.16
CA SER A 360 -4.55 -13.47 10.29
C SER A 360 -5.85 -12.78 9.86
N SER A 361 -5.81 -11.93 8.85
CA SER A 361 -7.01 -11.33 8.25
C SER A 361 -7.55 -12.21 7.12
N PRO A 362 -8.87 -12.54 7.11
CA PRO A 362 -9.45 -13.42 6.09
C PRO A 362 -9.34 -12.90 4.64
N TRP A 363 -9.22 -11.59 4.45
CA TRP A 363 -9.04 -11.01 3.10
C TRP A 363 -7.59 -11.11 2.59
N LEU A 364 -6.62 -11.35 3.48
CA LEU A 364 -5.21 -11.51 3.13
C LEU A 364 -4.92 -12.96 2.68
N LEU A 365 -5.42 -13.30 1.51
CA LEU A 365 -5.10 -14.58 0.87
C LEU A 365 -3.61 -14.65 0.55
N VAL A 366 -3.01 -15.83 0.74
CA VAL A 366 -1.58 -16.05 0.50
C VAL A 366 -1.35 -16.48 -0.95
N GLY A 367 -0.85 -15.58 -1.78
CA GLY A 367 -0.55 -15.83 -3.19
C GLY A 367 0.67 -15.00 -3.62
N PRO A 368 1.89 -15.44 -3.28
CA PRO A 368 3.11 -14.67 -3.54
C PRO A 368 3.36 -14.40 -5.03
N GLU A 369 2.84 -15.22 -5.94
CA GLU A 369 2.88 -15.00 -7.38
C GLU A 369 2.20 -13.68 -7.82
N THR A 370 1.38 -13.09 -6.95
CA THR A 370 0.81 -11.75 -7.15
C THR A 370 1.92 -10.70 -7.34
N ALA A 371 3.00 -10.81 -6.57
CA ALA A 371 4.15 -9.90 -6.67
C ALA A 371 4.96 -10.07 -7.97
N TYR A 372 4.76 -11.18 -8.68
CA TYR A 372 5.32 -11.40 -10.02
C TYR A 372 4.36 -10.94 -11.12
N TRP A 373 3.12 -11.47 -11.09
CA TRP A 373 2.17 -11.26 -12.19
C TRP A 373 1.65 -9.82 -12.26
N VAL A 374 1.31 -9.21 -11.14
CA VAL A 374 0.68 -7.88 -11.15
C VAL A 374 1.57 -6.81 -11.78
N PRO A 375 2.83 -6.60 -11.38
CA PRO A 375 3.66 -5.59 -12.02
C PRO A 375 3.99 -5.96 -13.46
N LYS A 376 4.09 -7.25 -13.81
CA LYS A 376 4.33 -7.71 -15.18
C LYS A 376 3.14 -7.42 -16.10
N LEU A 377 1.92 -7.74 -15.66
CA LEU A 377 0.70 -7.45 -16.40
C LEU A 377 0.48 -5.93 -16.53
N ALA A 378 0.61 -5.19 -15.44
CA ALA A 378 0.48 -3.73 -15.47
C ALA A 378 1.47 -3.06 -16.43
N ALA A 379 2.74 -3.46 -16.38
CA ALA A 379 3.76 -2.96 -17.30
C ALA A 379 3.40 -3.22 -18.76
N LYS A 380 2.86 -4.41 -19.07
CA LYS A 380 2.46 -4.80 -20.42
C LYS A 380 1.21 -4.07 -20.90
N ILE A 381 0.15 -4.05 -20.08
CA ILE A 381 -1.16 -3.49 -20.44
C ILE A 381 -1.06 -1.99 -20.72
N TRP A 382 -0.39 -1.24 -19.83
CA TRP A 382 -0.31 0.23 -19.91
C TRP A 382 1.07 0.76 -20.31
N ASN A 383 1.97 -0.12 -20.81
CA ASN A 383 3.31 0.25 -21.27
C ASN A 383 4.10 1.07 -20.23
N LEU A 384 3.99 0.70 -18.95
CA LEU A 384 4.64 1.42 -17.86
C LEU A 384 6.16 1.29 -17.92
N LYS A 385 6.87 2.39 -17.66
CA LYS A 385 8.35 2.45 -17.68
C LYS A 385 8.96 2.50 -16.28
N THR A 386 8.16 2.86 -15.29
CA THR A 386 8.59 2.97 -13.89
C THR A 386 7.43 2.56 -12.99
N ILE A 387 7.65 1.51 -12.21
CA ILE A 387 6.71 0.98 -11.22
C ILE A 387 7.39 1.01 -9.85
N TYR A 388 6.65 1.40 -8.82
CA TYR A 388 7.00 1.15 -7.44
C TYR A 388 5.96 0.20 -6.82
N ILE A 389 6.41 -0.79 -6.05
CA ILE A 389 5.51 -1.48 -5.12
C ILE A 389 5.40 -0.57 -3.91
N THR A 390 4.30 0.14 -3.82
CA THR A 390 4.09 1.21 -2.84
C THR A 390 3.56 0.71 -1.52
N GLU A 391 2.96 -0.48 -1.53
CA GLU A 391 2.58 -1.22 -0.33
C GLU A 391 2.58 -2.72 -0.63
N ASN A 392 3.20 -3.49 0.26
CA ASN A 392 3.07 -4.94 0.38
C ASN A 392 3.44 -5.34 1.81
N GLY A 393 2.67 -6.23 2.41
CA GLY A 393 2.86 -6.68 3.77
C GLY A 393 1.70 -7.54 4.25
N THR A 394 1.73 -7.92 5.50
CA THR A 394 0.69 -8.77 6.10
C THR A 394 0.45 -8.43 7.55
N SER A 395 -0.80 -8.60 7.99
CA SER A 395 -1.12 -8.63 9.40
C SER A 395 -0.82 -10.00 10.01
N SER A 396 -0.46 -10.00 11.28
CA SER A 396 -0.19 -11.19 12.07
C SER A 396 -0.76 -11.04 13.47
N ASP A 397 -0.97 -12.15 14.19
CA ASP A 397 -1.37 -12.16 15.61
C ASP A 397 -0.12 -11.98 16.49
N ASP A 398 0.51 -10.82 16.38
CA ASP A 398 1.77 -10.51 17.03
C ASP A 398 1.62 -10.36 18.54
N LYS A 399 2.48 -11.07 19.30
CA LYS A 399 2.52 -11.01 20.77
C LYS A 399 3.95 -10.87 21.24
N VAL A 400 4.15 -10.02 22.25
CA VAL A 400 5.43 -9.96 22.97
C VAL A 400 5.53 -11.21 23.83
N THR A 401 6.58 -11.99 23.62
CA THR A 401 6.86 -13.21 24.38
C THR A 401 7.60 -12.91 25.70
N ALA A 402 7.75 -13.90 26.58
CA ALA A 402 8.36 -13.72 27.89
C ALA A 402 9.81 -13.22 27.85
N ASP A 403 10.50 -13.39 26.71
CA ASP A 403 11.85 -12.86 26.47
C ASP A 403 11.84 -11.41 25.93
N GLY A 404 10.67 -10.75 25.89
CA GLY A 404 10.51 -9.38 25.43
C GLY A 404 10.59 -9.21 23.90
N LYS A 405 10.50 -10.29 23.12
CA LYS A 405 10.59 -10.26 21.65
C LYS A 405 9.26 -10.57 20.99
N VAL A 406 9.19 -10.30 19.69
CA VAL A 406 8.06 -10.68 18.84
C VAL A 406 8.56 -11.58 17.71
N HIS A 407 8.11 -12.83 17.71
CA HIS A 407 8.55 -13.87 16.78
C HIS A 407 7.52 -14.10 15.67
N ASP A 408 7.35 -13.15 14.79
CA ASP A 408 6.39 -13.13 13.69
C ASP A 408 6.89 -13.93 12.45
N LEU A 409 7.06 -15.25 12.64
CA LEU A 409 7.57 -16.18 11.62
C LEU A 409 6.69 -16.22 10.36
N ASP A 410 5.40 -16.04 10.52
CA ASP A 410 4.43 -15.97 9.44
C ASP A 410 4.68 -14.74 8.54
N ARG A 411 5.00 -13.56 9.11
CA ARG A 411 5.39 -12.38 8.33
C ARG A 411 6.74 -12.58 7.66
N VAL A 412 7.69 -13.25 8.31
CA VAL A 412 8.98 -13.61 7.67
C VAL A 412 8.73 -14.52 6.48
N MET A 413 7.89 -15.56 6.62
CA MET A 413 7.48 -16.45 5.52
C MET A 413 6.81 -15.67 4.39
N TYR A 414 5.87 -14.79 4.70
CA TYR A 414 5.19 -13.94 3.73
C TYR A 414 6.20 -13.11 2.92
N LEU A 415 7.02 -12.31 3.62
CA LEU A 415 8.03 -11.45 2.97
C LEU A 415 9.02 -12.24 2.10
N ARG A 416 9.49 -13.38 2.58
CA ARG A 416 10.41 -14.26 1.82
C ARG A 416 9.80 -14.65 0.48
N ASN A 417 8.57 -15.13 0.49
CA ASN A 417 7.92 -15.64 -0.70
C ASN A 417 7.52 -14.52 -1.67
N TYR A 418 6.96 -13.41 -1.18
CA TYR A 418 6.57 -12.29 -2.04
C TYR A 418 7.78 -11.58 -2.66
N LEU A 419 8.83 -11.33 -1.88
CA LEU A 419 10.05 -10.71 -2.39
C LEU A 419 10.80 -11.61 -3.38
N ALA A 420 10.75 -12.94 -3.22
CA ALA A 420 11.29 -13.86 -4.21
C ALA A 420 10.58 -13.77 -5.56
N GLN A 421 9.26 -13.64 -5.57
CA GLN A 421 8.49 -13.45 -6.80
C GLN A 421 8.70 -12.06 -7.41
N LEU A 422 8.82 -11.04 -6.58
CA LEU A 422 9.15 -9.69 -7.06
C LEU A 422 10.56 -9.65 -7.69
N GLN A 423 11.52 -10.34 -7.08
CA GLN A 423 12.87 -10.46 -7.62
C GLN A 423 12.85 -11.18 -8.98
N ARG A 424 12.06 -12.25 -9.13
CA ARG A 424 11.85 -12.91 -10.42
C ARG A 424 11.32 -11.91 -11.45
N ALA A 425 10.32 -11.10 -11.12
CA ALA A 425 9.78 -10.10 -12.04
C ALA A 425 10.86 -9.09 -12.48
N THR A 426 11.67 -8.57 -11.54
CA THR A 426 12.74 -7.62 -11.86
C THR A 426 13.85 -8.26 -12.71
N SER A 427 14.19 -9.53 -12.47
CA SER A 427 15.21 -10.26 -13.24
C SER A 427 14.76 -10.52 -14.69
N GLU A 428 13.44 -10.60 -14.93
CA GLU A 428 12.84 -10.70 -16.26
C GLU A 428 12.64 -9.33 -16.95
N GLY A 429 13.13 -8.23 -16.35
CA GLY A 429 13.09 -6.90 -16.94
C GLY A 429 11.80 -6.12 -16.69
N VAL A 430 10.92 -6.57 -15.77
CA VAL A 430 9.77 -5.76 -15.35
C VAL A 430 10.29 -4.48 -14.65
N PRO A 431 9.82 -3.28 -15.04
CA PRO A 431 10.44 -2.00 -14.66
C PRO A 431 10.07 -1.57 -13.21
N VAL A 432 10.18 -2.48 -12.26
CA VAL A 432 9.98 -2.18 -10.83
C VAL A 432 11.26 -1.56 -10.28
N LYS A 433 11.15 -0.34 -9.75
CA LYS A 433 12.28 0.47 -9.27
C LYS A 433 12.41 0.49 -7.74
N GLY A 434 11.43 0.01 -7.01
CA GLY A 434 11.50 -0.03 -5.56
C GLY A 434 10.31 -0.72 -4.92
N TYR A 435 10.48 -0.98 -3.63
CA TYR A 435 9.53 -1.67 -2.77
C TYR A 435 9.41 -0.94 -1.44
N PHE A 436 8.18 -0.65 -1.03
CA PHE A 436 7.85 -0.04 0.25
C PHE A 436 7.03 -1.03 1.09
N LEU A 437 7.62 -1.49 2.18
CA LEU A 437 6.98 -2.40 3.11
C LEU A 437 5.80 -1.71 3.81
N TRP A 438 4.63 -2.32 3.79
CA TRP A 438 3.52 -1.95 4.64
C TRP A 438 3.45 -2.89 5.84
N SER A 439 3.80 -2.41 7.04
CA SER A 439 4.07 -1.04 7.46
C SER A 439 5.31 -0.98 8.34
N LEU A 440 5.86 0.23 8.53
CA LEU A 440 6.97 0.46 9.47
C LEU A 440 6.63 -0.10 10.84
N MET A 441 5.48 0.26 11.37
CA MET A 441 5.04 -0.09 12.72
C MET A 441 3.56 -0.47 12.73
N ASP A 442 3.13 -1.21 13.75
CA ASP A 442 1.71 -1.43 14.01
C ASP A 442 1.02 -0.10 14.16
N ASN A 443 -0.19 0.02 13.63
CA ASN A 443 -0.87 1.30 13.56
C ASN A 443 -2.41 1.12 13.60
N PHE A 444 -3.14 2.20 13.44
CA PHE A 444 -4.59 2.19 13.35
C PHE A 444 -5.04 1.62 12.01
N GLU A 445 -5.53 0.37 11.98
CA GLU A 445 -5.93 -0.32 10.74
C GLU A 445 -7.41 -0.08 10.42
N TRP A 446 -7.75 1.16 10.21
CA TRP A 446 -9.05 1.62 9.72
C TRP A 446 -10.21 1.05 10.57
N VAL A 447 -11.20 0.39 9.94
CA VAL A 447 -12.37 -0.19 10.64
C VAL A 447 -12.02 -1.31 11.62
N PHE A 448 -10.83 -1.90 11.52
CA PHE A 448 -10.35 -2.93 12.45
C PHE A 448 -9.72 -2.35 13.72
N GLY A 449 -9.53 -1.01 13.78
CA GLY A 449 -8.85 -0.38 14.91
C GLY A 449 -7.42 -0.87 15.08
N TYR A 450 -7.02 -1.26 16.27
CA TYR A 450 -5.67 -1.74 16.57
C TYR A 450 -5.52 -3.27 16.56
N LYS A 451 -6.55 -4.00 16.12
CA LYS A 451 -6.53 -5.48 16.10
C LYS A 451 -5.62 -6.06 15.02
N GLN A 452 -5.49 -5.39 13.89
CA GLN A 452 -4.67 -5.87 12.76
C GLN A 452 -3.28 -5.24 12.81
N ARG A 453 -2.25 -6.08 12.99
CA ARG A 453 -0.86 -5.62 13.18
C ARG A 453 -0.02 -5.88 11.93
N PHE A 454 0.21 -4.83 11.13
CA PHE A 454 0.99 -4.91 9.88
C PHE A 454 2.46 -4.52 10.05
N GLY A 455 2.82 -3.88 11.15
CA GLY A 455 4.15 -3.33 11.36
C GLY A 455 5.25 -4.38 11.47
N VAL A 456 6.47 -4.00 11.12
CA VAL A 456 7.68 -4.74 11.50
C VAL A 456 8.24 -4.28 12.85
N TYR A 457 7.71 -3.18 13.38
CA TYR A 457 7.83 -2.82 14.79
C TYR A 457 6.48 -3.00 15.47
N HIS A 458 6.49 -3.73 16.57
CA HIS A 458 5.32 -3.84 17.46
C HIS A 458 5.16 -2.54 18.23
N VAL A 459 3.94 -2.00 18.27
CA VAL A 459 3.59 -0.82 19.08
C VAL A 459 2.73 -1.28 20.24
N ASP A 460 3.17 -0.96 21.44
CA ASP A 460 2.34 -0.97 22.63
C ASP A 460 1.59 0.37 22.67
N PHE A 461 0.30 0.35 22.39
CA PHE A 461 -0.48 1.59 22.22
C PHE A 461 -0.75 2.34 23.52
N ASP A 462 -0.56 1.71 24.69
CA ASP A 462 -0.68 2.36 25.99
C ASP A 462 0.59 3.13 26.35
N THR A 463 1.76 2.53 26.12
CA THR A 463 3.08 3.10 26.47
C THR A 463 3.78 3.78 25.30
N GLN A 464 3.32 3.52 24.09
CA GLN A 464 3.93 3.96 22.84
C GLN A 464 5.36 3.40 22.62
N LEU A 465 5.68 2.27 23.26
CA LEU A 465 6.95 1.56 23.04
C LEU A 465 6.96 0.85 21.67
N ARG A 466 8.06 0.98 20.92
CA ARG A 466 8.28 0.26 19.67
C ARG A 466 9.28 -0.86 19.91
N THR A 467 8.86 -2.11 19.66
CA THR A 467 9.69 -3.31 19.78
C THR A 467 9.93 -3.90 18.38
N PRO A 468 11.18 -4.07 17.93
CA PRO A 468 11.44 -4.69 16.63
C PRO A 468 10.96 -6.14 16.63
N LYS A 469 10.27 -6.55 15.57
CA LYS A 469 9.84 -7.92 15.36
C LYS A 469 10.92 -8.72 14.61
N LEU A 470 10.80 -10.04 14.57
CA LEU A 470 11.74 -10.88 13.80
C LEU A 470 11.78 -10.48 12.33
N SER A 471 10.64 -10.11 11.76
CA SER A 471 10.52 -9.62 10.38
C SER A 471 11.32 -8.34 10.12
N ALA A 472 11.53 -7.48 11.11
CA ALA A 472 12.41 -6.31 10.96
C ALA A 472 13.86 -6.75 10.68
N SER A 473 14.34 -7.76 11.41
CA SER A 473 15.67 -8.32 11.21
C SER A 473 15.79 -8.99 9.83
N TYR A 474 14.76 -9.73 9.41
CA TYR A 474 14.72 -10.35 8.08
C TYR A 474 14.73 -9.29 6.97
N TYR A 475 13.88 -8.26 7.06
CA TYR A 475 13.80 -7.20 6.05
C TYR A 475 15.12 -6.42 5.94
N ARG A 476 15.73 -6.08 7.09
CA ARG A 476 17.07 -5.49 7.14
C ARG A 476 18.12 -6.36 6.45
N HIS A 477 18.07 -7.69 6.65
CA HIS A 477 18.98 -8.61 5.99
C HIS A 477 18.83 -8.57 4.46
N VAL A 478 17.57 -8.58 3.95
CA VAL A 478 17.29 -8.44 2.51
C VAL A 478 17.84 -7.13 1.96
N ILE A 479 17.59 -6.01 2.63
CA ILE A 479 18.08 -4.68 2.22
C ILE A 479 19.61 -4.65 2.15
N THR A 480 20.28 -5.13 3.19
CA THR A 480 21.75 -5.10 3.29
C THR A 480 22.41 -5.90 2.17
N ARG A 481 21.82 -7.01 1.78
CA ARG A 481 22.33 -7.87 0.69
C ARG A 481 21.85 -7.44 -0.69
N ASN A 482 20.82 -6.61 -0.75
CA ASN A 482 20.04 -6.33 -1.96
C ASN A 482 19.60 -7.64 -2.65
N ALA A 483 19.24 -8.65 -1.88
CA ALA A 483 18.95 -10.00 -2.35
C ALA A 483 17.98 -10.72 -1.41
N VAL A 484 17.23 -11.66 -1.97
CA VAL A 484 16.39 -12.60 -1.20
C VAL A 484 17.17 -13.89 -1.02
N SER A 485 17.25 -14.40 0.22
CA SER A 485 17.78 -15.73 0.48
C SER A 485 16.84 -16.82 -0.07
N ALA A 486 17.44 -17.90 -0.55
CA ALA A 486 16.75 -19.07 -1.07
C ALA A 486 15.82 -19.71 -0.02
#